data_6cbf2b6bbdd2160a726e1fe5f29122cc
#
_entry.id   6cbf2b6bbdd2160a726e1fe5f29122cc
#
_cell.length_a   1.000
_cell.length_b   1.000
_cell.length_c   1.000
_cell.angle_alpha   90.00
_cell.angle_beta   90.00
_cell.angle_gamma   90.00
#
_symmetry.space_group_name_H-M   'P 1'
#
loop_
_entity.id
_entity.type
_entity.pdbx_description
1 polymer ?
#
loop_
_entity_poly.entity_id
_entity_poly.type
_entity_poly.pdbx_seq_one_letter_code
_entity_poly.pdbx_strand_id
1 'polypeptide(L)'
;MTFSGTTLERNRKTALYPLDLELTERRVGLIGANGSGKSTLARLAGGLIRPSGGTVQVAGYDTAKDAKEVRRITGFVFQNPDSQIVYPVVEEDLAFGLKERGFPKAEHAERISRVMERLRISHLRGRLAHELSGGERQLVALAGVLVTEPDLLILDEPTTLLDLRHSRQISEHVAALPQTVIFVTHQLELLTEFERVIVLDQGRIIADSDPDDAIARYKKAMA
;
A
#
# COMPACT_ATOMS: atom_id res chain seq x y z
N MET A 1 -1.57 -7.60 12.64
CA MET A 1 -1.60 -6.12 12.85
C MET A 1 -2.81 -5.79 13.69
N THR A 2 -2.68 -4.86 14.66
CA THR A 2 -3.78 -4.56 15.58
C THR A 2 -3.94 -3.06 15.76
N PHE A 3 -5.18 -2.58 15.68
CA PHE A 3 -5.61 -1.24 16.06
C PHE A 3 -6.45 -1.37 17.34
N SER A 4 -6.14 -0.57 18.37
CA SER A 4 -6.86 -0.64 19.65
C SER A 4 -7.30 0.76 20.08
N GLY A 5 -8.61 0.99 20.10
CA GLY A 5 -9.21 2.29 20.38
C GLY A 5 -8.64 3.42 19.51
N THR A 6 -8.20 3.09 18.29
CA THR A 6 -7.42 4.00 17.45
C THR A 6 -8.29 5.11 16.90
N THR A 7 -7.86 6.36 17.11
CA THR A 7 -8.52 7.57 16.58
C THR A 7 -7.53 8.44 15.83
N LEU A 8 -8.02 9.23 14.87
CA LEU A 8 -7.24 10.31 14.28
C LEU A 8 -8.07 11.57 14.10
N GLU A 9 -7.53 12.66 14.64
CA GLU A 9 -8.01 14.01 14.40
C GLU A 9 -7.02 14.79 13.52
N ARG A 10 -7.52 15.52 12.55
CA ARG A 10 -6.71 16.38 11.68
C ARG A 10 -7.45 17.70 11.44
N ASN A 11 -6.79 18.81 11.70
CA ASN A 11 -7.36 20.16 11.52
C ASN A 11 -8.71 20.32 12.25
N ARG A 12 -8.82 19.85 13.50
CA ARG A 12 -10.04 19.85 14.32
C ARG A 12 -11.21 19.06 13.72
N LYS A 13 -10.94 18.15 12.78
CA LYS A 13 -11.93 17.22 12.23
C LYS A 13 -11.51 15.79 12.53
N THR A 14 -12.47 14.96 12.95
CA THR A 14 -12.23 13.54 13.16
C THR A 14 -12.13 12.85 11.81
N ALA A 15 -10.93 12.36 11.48
CA ALA A 15 -10.66 11.59 10.27
C ALA A 15 -10.93 10.09 10.46
N LEU A 16 -10.70 9.58 11.70
CA LEU A 16 -11.08 8.24 12.11
C LEU A 16 -11.66 8.30 13.52
N TYR A 17 -12.87 7.78 13.69
CA TYR A 17 -13.49 7.56 14.99
C TYR A 17 -12.84 6.36 15.68
N PRO A 18 -12.99 6.20 17.02
CA PRO A 18 -12.40 5.07 17.73
C PRO A 18 -12.75 3.76 17.05
N LEU A 19 -11.72 3.00 16.72
CA LEU A 19 -11.87 1.68 16.09
C LEU A 19 -10.93 0.67 16.72
N ASP A 20 -11.42 -0.57 16.81
CA ASP A 20 -10.67 -1.76 17.12
C ASP A 20 -10.67 -2.65 15.87
N LEU A 21 -9.50 -3.12 15.45
CA LEU A 21 -9.35 -3.93 14.26
C LEU A 21 -8.12 -4.82 14.39
N GLU A 22 -8.29 -6.09 14.12
CA GLU A 22 -7.19 -7.05 14.03
C GLU A 22 -7.13 -7.61 12.60
N LEU A 23 -5.95 -7.54 11.97
CA LEU A 23 -5.68 -8.03 10.62
C LEU A 23 -4.67 -9.16 10.71
N THR A 24 -5.08 -10.36 10.34
CA THR A 24 -4.29 -11.60 10.31
C THR A 24 -4.17 -12.18 8.91
N GLU A 25 -5.04 -11.75 8.02
CA GLU A 25 -5.14 -12.20 6.64
C GLU A 25 -3.98 -11.67 5.80
N ARG A 26 -3.61 -12.42 4.76
CA ARG A 26 -2.54 -12.01 3.85
C ARG A 26 -3.00 -11.02 2.80
N ARG A 27 -4.29 -10.97 2.49
CA ARG A 27 -4.88 -10.11 1.46
C ARG A 27 -6.08 -9.38 2.02
N VAL A 28 -5.87 -8.11 2.36
CA VAL A 28 -6.91 -7.26 2.93
C VAL A 28 -7.21 -6.09 1.98
N GLY A 29 -8.45 -5.98 1.55
CA GLY A 29 -8.96 -4.83 0.80
C GLY A 29 -9.49 -3.74 1.72
N LEU A 30 -9.21 -2.47 1.40
CA LEU A 30 -9.86 -1.31 2.03
C LEU A 30 -10.65 -0.54 0.98
N ILE A 31 -11.96 -0.45 1.15
CA ILE A 31 -12.86 0.29 0.25
C ILE A 31 -13.67 1.35 1.00
N GLY A 32 -14.31 2.25 0.25
CA GLY A 32 -15.14 3.33 0.79
C GLY A 32 -15.10 4.56 -0.10
N ALA A 33 -15.97 5.51 0.15
CA ALA A 33 -16.04 6.76 -0.60
C ALA A 33 -14.77 7.62 -0.43
N ASN A 34 -14.58 8.61 -1.31
CA ASN A 34 -13.50 9.59 -1.14
C ASN A 34 -13.67 10.34 0.18
N GLY A 35 -12.59 10.47 0.95
CA GLY A 35 -12.63 11.09 2.26
C GLY A 35 -13.14 10.19 3.39
N SER A 36 -13.46 8.92 3.16
CA SER A 36 -13.96 7.99 4.18
C SER A 36 -12.93 7.57 5.24
N GLY A 37 -11.63 7.87 5.03
CA GLY A 37 -10.57 7.53 5.97
C GLY A 37 -9.64 6.39 5.54
N LYS A 38 -9.81 5.78 4.35
CA LYS A 38 -8.99 4.66 3.85
C LYS A 38 -7.49 4.94 3.88
N SER A 39 -7.06 5.98 3.16
CA SER A 39 -5.63 6.36 3.11
C SER A 39 -5.10 6.76 4.49
N THR A 40 -5.97 7.26 5.36
CA THR A 40 -5.62 7.58 6.74
C THR A 40 -5.32 6.31 7.53
N LEU A 41 -6.20 5.31 7.45
CA LEU A 41 -6.01 4.00 8.09
C LEU A 41 -4.75 3.31 7.54
N ALA A 42 -4.57 3.31 6.23
CA ALA A 42 -3.38 2.77 5.56
C ALA A 42 -2.07 3.43 6.04
N ARG A 43 -2.06 4.77 6.17
CA ARG A 43 -0.89 5.52 6.66
C ARG A 43 -0.60 5.29 8.13
N LEU A 44 -1.61 5.09 8.98
CA LEU A 44 -1.44 4.66 10.37
C LEU A 44 -0.78 3.28 10.43
N ALA A 45 -1.28 2.33 9.62
CA ALA A 45 -0.71 0.99 9.48
C ALA A 45 0.77 1.01 9.05
N GLY A 46 1.12 1.88 8.11
CA GLY A 46 2.50 2.06 7.62
C GLY A 46 3.43 2.84 8.55
N GLY A 47 2.95 3.33 9.70
CA GLY A 47 3.75 4.19 10.60
C GLY A 47 4.15 5.53 9.97
N LEU A 48 3.40 6.02 8.98
CA LEU A 48 3.64 7.30 8.31
C LEU A 48 3.01 8.47 9.05
N ILE A 49 1.96 8.21 9.82
CA ILE A 49 1.31 9.17 10.72
C ILE A 49 1.07 8.53 12.07
N ARG A 50 0.97 9.36 13.11
CA ARG A 50 0.68 8.90 14.46
C ARG A 50 -0.82 8.99 14.75
N PRO A 51 -1.41 8.04 15.49
CA PRO A 51 -2.78 8.17 15.97
C PRO A 51 -2.91 9.33 16.97
N SER A 52 -4.09 9.94 17.04
CA SER A 52 -4.40 10.96 18.07
C SER A 52 -4.79 10.32 19.39
N GLY A 53 -5.29 9.10 19.37
CA GLY A 53 -5.62 8.28 20.54
C GLY A 53 -5.57 6.80 20.19
N GLY A 54 -5.50 5.96 21.20
CA GLY A 54 -5.33 4.51 21.02
C GLY A 54 -3.93 4.14 20.52
N THR A 55 -3.79 2.92 19.99
CA THR A 55 -2.52 2.37 19.51
C THR A 55 -2.70 1.60 18.22
N VAL A 56 -1.63 1.56 17.41
CA VAL A 56 -1.51 0.69 16.23
C VAL A 56 -0.25 -0.11 16.33
N GLN A 57 -0.34 -1.44 16.20
CA GLN A 57 0.81 -2.34 16.26
C GLN A 57 0.94 -3.14 14.96
N VAL A 58 2.16 -3.24 14.45
CA VAL A 58 2.53 -4.00 13.26
C VAL A 58 3.67 -4.94 13.61
N ALA A 59 3.45 -6.24 13.49
CA ALA A 59 4.44 -7.26 13.87
C ALA A 59 5.01 -7.05 15.30
N GLY A 60 4.16 -6.60 16.24
CA GLY A 60 4.55 -6.33 17.63
C GLY A 60 5.15 -4.93 17.88
N TYR A 61 5.45 -4.16 16.85
CA TYR A 61 5.96 -2.78 16.98
C TYR A 61 4.82 -1.77 17.04
N ASP A 62 4.88 -0.83 17.97
CA ASP A 62 3.96 0.33 18.06
C ASP A 62 4.31 1.39 17.00
N THR A 63 3.37 1.73 16.12
CA THR A 63 3.64 2.64 15.00
C THR A 63 4.03 4.06 15.44
N ALA A 64 3.66 4.49 16.64
CA ALA A 64 4.00 5.80 17.19
C ALA A 64 5.35 5.83 17.90
N LYS A 65 5.75 4.72 18.55
CA LYS A 65 7.00 4.62 19.34
C LYS A 65 8.13 4.04 18.49
N ASP A 66 7.83 2.98 17.72
CA ASP A 66 8.79 2.19 16.95
C ASP A 66 8.67 2.47 15.44
N ALA A 67 8.32 3.70 15.05
CA ALA A 67 8.01 4.07 13.67
C ALA A 67 9.14 3.73 12.66
N LYS A 68 10.41 3.71 13.12
CA LYS A 68 11.55 3.32 12.28
C LYS A 68 11.51 1.82 11.96
N GLU A 69 11.23 0.98 12.96
CA GLU A 69 11.14 -0.47 12.79
C GLU A 69 9.93 -0.85 11.95
N VAL A 70 8.77 -0.21 12.21
CA VAL A 70 7.57 -0.40 11.38
C VAL A 70 7.86 -0.08 9.92
N ARG A 71 8.46 1.08 9.63
CA ARG A 71 8.82 1.45 8.25
C ARG A 71 9.88 0.54 7.64
N ARG A 72 10.72 -0.12 8.45
CA ARG A 72 11.71 -1.08 7.96
C ARG A 72 11.08 -2.36 7.42
N ILE A 73 9.98 -2.81 8.01
CA ILE A 73 9.26 -4.03 7.62
C ILE A 73 8.08 -3.75 6.68
N THR A 74 7.73 -2.48 6.50
CA THR A 74 6.59 -2.06 5.67
C THR A 74 7.06 -1.37 4.41
N GLY A 75 6.51 -1.76 3.28
CA GLY A 75 6.56 -1.03 2.01
C GLY A 75 5.26 -0.27 1.79
N PHE A 76 5.36 0.99 1.39
CA PHE A 76 4.18 1.81 1.09
C PHE A 76 4.25 2.33 -0.35
N VAL A 77 3.23 2.03 -1.14
CA VAL A 77 3.06 2.53 -2.52
C VAL A 77 2.00 3.61 -2.51
N PHE A 78 2.37 4.82 -2.90
CA PHE A 78 1.46 5.96 -2.94
C PHE A 78 0.65 5.98 -4.23
N GLN A 79 -0.50 6.65 -4.18
CA GLN A 79 -1.41 6.84 -5.32
C GLN A 79 -0.71 7.52 -6.52
N ASN A 80 0.14 8.52 -6.26
CA ASN A 80 0.90 9.20 -7.30
C ASN A 80 2.35 8.70 -7.32
N PRO A 81 2.79 7.97 -8.36
CA PRO A 81 4.15 7.47 -8.48
C PRO A 81 5.21 8.58 -8.55
N ASP A 82 4.87 9.77 -9.07
CA ASP A 82 5.80 10.91 -9.17
C ASP A 82 6.21 11.45 -7.79
N SER A 83 5.43 11.20 -6.75
CA SER A 83 5.80 11.53 -5.36
C SER A 83 6.73 10.50 -4.72
N GLN A 84 6.99 9.38 -5.39
CA GLN A 84 7.76 8.26 -4.86
C GLN A 84 9.08 8.06 -5.59
N ILE A 85 9.10 8.25 -6.91
CA ILE A 85 10.32 8.15 -7.72
C ILE A 85 11.16 9.41 -7.52
N VAL A 86 12.38 9.24 -7.01
CA VAL A 86 13.29 10.34 -6.61
C VAL A 86 14.39 10.57 -7.63
N TYR A 87 14.93 9.48 -8.19
CA TYR A 87 16.03 9.55 -9.14
C TYR A 87 15.55 9.53 -10.60
N PRO A 88 16.25 10.22 -11.49
CA PRO A 88 15.83 10.32 -12.89
C PRO A 88 15.95 9.00 -13.65
N VAL A 89 16.89 8.12 -13.31
CA VAL A 89 17.09 6.81 -13.95
C VAL A 89 16.49 5.71 -13.09
N VAL A 90 15.71 4.81 -13.67
CA VAL A 90 14.99 3.74 -12.96
C VAL A 90 15.91 2.90 -12.09
N GLU A 91 17.05 2.43 -12.62
CA GLU A 91 18.00 1.61 -11.85
C GLU A 91 18.59 2.37 -10.66
N GLU A 92 18.87 3.66 -10.82
CA GLU A 92 19.43 4.49 -9.76
C GLU A 92 18.40 4.70 -8.64
N ASP A 93 17.12 4.85 -8.98
CA ASP A 93 16.04 4.98 -8.03
C ASP A 93 15.86 3.71 -7.17
N LEU A 94 15.87 2.54 -7.82
CA LEU A 94 15.83 1.27 -7.11
C LEU A 94 17.06 1.08 -6.21
N ALA A 95 18.25 1.43 -6.70
CA ALA A 95 19.50 1.35 -5.95
C ALA A 95 19.50 2.30 -4.73
N PHE A 96 18.87 3.48 -4.87
CA PHE A 96 18.69 4.41 -3.77
C PHE A 96 17.87 3.80 -2.64
N GLY A 97 16.73 3.16 -2.96
CA GLY A 97 15.89 2.47 -1.98
C GLY A 97 16.66 1.40 -1.19
N LEU A 98 17.49 0.60 -1.86
CA LEU A 98 18.37 -0.39 -1.21
C LEU A 98 19.41 0.25 -0.30
N LYS A 99 20.05 1.32 -0.76
CA LYS A 99 21.05 2.07 0.02
C LYS A 99 20.45 2.64 1.31
N GLU A 100 19.29 3.28 1.23
CA GLU A 100 18.61 3.88 2.40
C GLU A 100 18.17 2.80 3.43
N ARG A 101 17.95 1.58 2.97
CA ARG A 101 17.65 0.41 3.83
C ARG A 101 18.90 -0.30 4.34
N GLY A 102 20.10 0.14 3.94
CA GLY A 102 21.39 -0.40 4.39
C GLY A 102 21.78 -1.73 3.76
N PHE A 103 21.24 -2.08 2.60
CA PHE A 103 21.66 -3.28 1.86
C PHE A 103 23.08 -3.11 1.30
N PRO A 104 23.92 -4.16 1.36
CA PRO A 104 25.27 -4.13 0.78
C PRO A 104 25.24 -3.81 -0.71
N LYS A 105 26.12 -2.92 -1.17
CA LYS A 105 26.19 -2.53 -2.59
C LYS A 105 26.38 -3.73 -3.54
N ALA A 106 27.06 -4.77 -3.07
CA ALA A 106 27.28 -6.00 -3.84
C ALA A 106 25.96 -6.74 -4.18
N GLU A 107 24.91 -6.57 -3.38
CA GLU A 107 23.59 -7.21 -3.59
C GLU A 107 22.67 -6.40 -4.50
N HIS A 108 22.96 -5.11 -4.72
CA HIS A 108 22.01 -4.21 -5.41
C HIS A 108 21.66 -4.69 -6.82
N ALA A 109 22.66 -5.05 -7.63
CA ALA A 109 22.41 -5.45 -9.02
C ALA A 109 21.52 -6.70 -9.13
N GLU A 110 21.72 -7.67 -8.25
CA GLU A 110 20.94 -8.91 -8.21
C GLU A 110 19.50 -8.64 -7.76
N ARG A 111 19.31 -7.88 -6.66
CA ARG A 111 17.99 -7.54 -6.14
C ARG A 111 17.17 -6.73 -7.14
N ILE A 112 17.80 -5.76 -7.80
CA ILE A 112 17.17 -4.95 -8.85
C ILE A 112 16.77 -5.84 -10.03
N SER A 113 17.64 -6.71 -10.52
CA SER A 113 17.31 -7.63 -11.62
C SER A 113 16.12 -8.51 -11.25
N ARG A 114 16.13 -9.12 -10.07
CA ARG A 114 15.07 -10.00 -9.57
C ARG A 114 13.69 -9.32 -9.51
N VAL A 115 13.62 -8.10 -8.97
CA VAL A 115 12.35 -7.36 -8.87
C VAL A 115 11.85 -6.91 -10.23
N MET A 116 12.75 -6.44 -11.12
CA MET A 116 12.38 -6.01 -12.45
C MET A 116 11.91 -7.16 -13.35
N GLU A 117 12.53 -8.33 -13.25
CA GLU A 117 12.10 -9.56 -13.92
C GLU A 117 10.72 -10.00 -13.42
N ARG A 118 10.52 -10.01 -12.10
CA ARG A 118 9.23 -10.37 -11.48
C ARG A 118 8.08 -9.49 -11.96
N LEU A 119 8.31 -8.18 -12.09
CA LEU A 119 7.31 -7.22 -12.58
C LEU A 119 7.29 -7.09 -14.12
N ARG A 120 8.15 -7.83 -14.83
CA ARG A 120 8.29 -7.81 -16.30
C ARG A 120 8.64 -6.42 -16.85
N ILE A 121 9.47 -5.67 -16.13
CA ILE A 121 9.91 -4.30 -16.47
C ILE A 121 11.41 -4.18 -16.70
N SER A 122 12.13 -5.28 -16.95
CA SER A 122 13.61 -5.27 -17.17
C SER A 122 14.03 -4.34 -18.31
N HIS A 123 13.17 -4.13 -19.31
CA HIS A 123 13.37 -3.22 -20.42
C HIS A 123 13.39 -1.73 -20.03
N LEU A 124 12.93 -1.39 -18.82
CA LEU A 124 12.90 -0.01 -18.31
C LEU A 124 14.16 0.36 -17.51
N ARG A 125 15.08 -0.57 -17.28
CA ARG A 125 16.21 -0.43 -16.34
C ARG A 125 17.00 0.87 -16.51
N GLY A 126 17.41 1.19 -17.72
CA GLY A 126 18.18 2.40 -18.05
C GLY A 126 17.35 3.59 -18.54
N ARG A 127 16.01 3.49 -18.48
CA ARG A 127 15.12 4.56 -18.94
C ARG A 127 15.04 5.70 -17.93
N LEU A 128 14.73 6.88 -18.43
CA LEU A 128 14.44 8.04 -17.59
C LEU A 128 12.99 7.98 -17.10
N ALA A 129 12.78 8.24 -15.82
CA ALA A 129 11.47 8.17 -15.19
C ALA A 129 10.39 9.06 -15.87
N HIS A 130 10.79 10.23 -16.37
CA HIS A 130 9.87 11.15 -17.05
C HIS A 130 9.47 10.70 -18.47
N GLU A 131 10.18 9.74 -19.06
CA GLU A 131 9.83 9.15 -20.37
C GLU A 131 8.85 7.99 -20.26
N LEU A 132 8.58 7.51 -19.03
CA LEU A 132 7.72 6.37 -18.79
C LEU A 132 6.24 6.76 -18.91
N SER A 133 5.41 5.85 -19.40
CA SER A 133 3.95 5.94 -19.30
C SER A 133 3.50 5.90 -17.84
N GLY A 134 2.26 6.30 -17.56
CA GLY A 134 1.70 6.25 -16.21
C GLY A 134 1.75 4.84 -15.59
N GLY A 135 1.42 3.81 -16.38
CA GLY A 135 1.49 2.41 -15.94
C GLY A 135 2.91 1.93 -15.66
N GLU A 136 3.86 2.29 -16.51
CA GLU A 136 5.29 1.95 -16.30
C GLU A 136 5.83 2.65 -15.05
N ARG A 137 5.51 3.94 -14.84
CA ARG A 137 5.88 4.65 -13.61
C ARG A 137 5.33 3.98 -12.36
N GLN A 138 4.08 3.52 -12.39
CA GLN A 138 3.48 2.84 -11.25
C GLN A 138 4.16 1.50 -10.97
N LEU A 139 4.52 0.73 -12.01
CA LEU A 139 5.29 -0.51 -11.85
C LEU A 139 6.70 -0.23 -11.32
N VAL A 140 7.34 0.85 -11.74
CA VAL A 140 8.64 1.29 -11.20
C VAL A 140 8.52 1.70 -9.74
N ALA A 141 7.49 2.47 -9.36
CA ALA A 141 7.23 2.82 -7.97
C ALA A 141 6.99 1.57 -7.10
N LEU A 142 6.23 0.58 -7.61
CA LEU A 142 6.06 -0.71 -6.95
C LEU A 142 7.39 -1.47 -6.83
N ALA A 143 8.21 -1.48 -7.88
CA ALA A 143 9.54 -2.10 -7.86
C ALA A 143 10.46 -1.46 -6.80
N GLY A 144 10.44 -0.12 -6.68
CA GLY A 144 11.21 0.63 -5.70
C GLY A 144 10.89 0.25 -4.24
N VAL A 145 9.65 -0.18 -4.00
CA VAL A 145 9.24 -0.72 -2.69
C VAL A 145 9.64 -2.19 -2.55
N LEU A 146 9.31 -3.01 -3.55
CA LEU A 146 9.52 -4.46 -3.49
C LEU A 146 10.99 -4.87 -3.50
N VAL A 147 11.89 -4.06 -4.05
CA VAL A 147 13.33 -4.34 -4.08
C VAL A 147 13.93 -4.48 -2.68
N THR A 148 13.29 -3.87 -1.67
CA THR A 148 13.68 -3.95 -0.26
C THR A 148 13.07 -5.14 0.49
N GLU A 149 12.26 -5.96 -0.19
CA GLU A 149 11.60 -7.16 0.33
C GLU A 149 10.87 -6.91 1.67
N PRO A 150 9.88 -5.99 1.73
CA PRO A 150 9.13 -5.73 2.95
C PRO A 150 8.26 -6.95 3.33
N ASP A 151 7.94 -7.12 4.61
CA ASP A 151 7.02 -8.15 5.09
C ASP A 151 5.55 -7.76 4.84
N LEU A 152 5.25 -6.46 4.97
CA LEU A 152 3.94 -5.86 4.74
C LEU A 152 4.02 -4.87 3.59
N LEU A 153 3.14 -5.00 2.61
CA LEU A 153 2.97 -4.07 1.51
C LEU A 153 1.63 -3.36 1.63
N ILE A 154 1.65 -2.04 1.67
CA ILE A 154 0.47 -1.20 1.66
C ILE A 154 0.42 -0.43 0.34
N LEU A 155 -0.68 -0.57 -0.40
CA LEU A 155 -0.89 0.14 -1.66
C LEU A 155 -2.09 1.09 -1.50
N ASP A 156 -1.82 2.39 -1.57
CA ASP A 156 -2.84 3.44 -1.44
C ASP A 156 -3.31 3.87 -2.82
N GLU A 157 -4.37 3.27 -3.33
CA GLU A 157 -4.99 3.50 -4.64
C GLU A 157 -4.01 3.41 -5.83
N PRO A 158 -3.25 2.31 -5.97
CA PRO A 158 -2.15 2.22 -6.95
C PRO A 158 -2.62 2.17 -8.41
N THR A 159 -3.92 2.07 -8.65
CA THR A 159 -4.52 1.90 -9.99
C THR A 159 -5.36 3.10 -10.45
N THR A 160 -5.52 4.12 -9.62
CA THR A 160 -6.47 5.24 -9.88
C THR A 160 -6.19 6.02 -11.17
N LEU A 161 -4.92 6.13 -11.58
CA LEU A 161 -4.50 6.88 -12.78
C LEU A 161 -4.22 5.97 -13.98
N LEU A 162 -4.61 4.71 -13.90
CA LEU A 162 -4.27 3.70 -14.90
C LEU A 162 -5.50 3.27 -15.70
N ASP A 163 -5.27 2.84 -16.94
CA ASP A 163 -6.27 2.12 -17.71
C ASP A 163 -6.51 0.71 -17.16
N LEU A 164 -7.55 0.06 -17.65
CA LEU A 164 -7.96 -1.27 -17.21
C LEU A 164 -6.87 -2.34 -17.38
N ARG A 165 -6.05 -2.24 -18.43
CA ARG A 165 -4.98 -3.20 -18.71
C ARG A 165 -3.89 -3.10 -17.64
N HIS A 166 -3.40 -1.90 -17.36
CA HIS A 166 -2.36 -1.67 -16.36
C HIS A 166 -2.88 -1.94 -14.94
N SER A 167 -4.15 -1.59 -14.65
CA SER A 167 -4.78 -1.89 -13.36
C SER A 167 -4.81 -3.40 -13.09
N ARG A 168 -5.23 -4.21 -14.07
CA ARG A 168 -5.21 -5.68 -13.97
C ARG A 168 -3.80 -6.23 -13.80
N GLN A 169 -2.84 -5.72 -14.57
CA GLN A 169 -1.45 -6.14 -14.47
C GLN A 169 -0.89 -5.91 -13.05
N ILE A 170 -1.16 -4.76 -12.44
CA ILE A 170 -0.75 -4.49 -11.05
C ILE A 170 -1.44 -5.46 -10.08
N SER A 171 -2.75 -5.68 -10.23
CA SER A 171 -3.49 -6.62 -9.39
C SER A 171 -2.93 -8.05 -9.48
N GLU A 172 -2.65 -8.55 -10.70
CA GLU A 172 -2.02 -9.86 -10.91
C GLU A 172 -0.64 -9.96 -10.25
N HIS A 173 0.20 -8.93 -10.40
CA HIS A 173 1.49 -8.88 -9.71
C HIS A 173 1.31 -8.93 -8.21
N VAL A 174 0.39 -8.13 -7.66
CA VAL A 174 0.12 -8.06 -6.21
C VAL A 174 -0.43 -9.39 -5.68
N ALA A 175 -1.33 -10.05 -6.40
CA ALA A 175 -1.87 -11.36 -6.02
C ALA A 175 -0.76 -12.43 -5.89
N ALA A 176 0.24 -12.39 -6.77
CA ALA A 176 1.37 -13.33 -6.79
C ALA A 176 2.48 -13.03 -5.73
N LEU A 177 2.37 -11.93 -4.96
CA LEU A 177 3.38 -11.56 -3.98
C LEU A 177 3.34 -12.49 -2.75
N PRO A 178 4.49 -12.83 -2.13
CA PRO A 178 4.54 -13.57 -0.88
C PRO A 178 4.21 -12.68 0.34
N GLN A 179 4.31 -11.37 0.21
CA GLN A 179 4.08 -10.39 1.28
C GLN A 179 2.62 -10.38 1.74
N THR A 180 2.37 -9.96 2.99
CA THR A 180 1.04 -9.52 3.42
C THR A 180 0.72 -8.20 2.71
N VAL A 181 -0.51 -8.06 2.21
CA VAL A 181 -0.92 -6.89 1.42
C VAL A 181 -2.16 -6.24 2.01
N ILE A 182 -2.11 -4.92 2.18
CA ILE A 182 -3.27 -4.05 2.35
C ILE A 182 -3.44 -3.25 1.06
N PHE A 183 -4.57 -3.42 0.39
CA PHE A 183 -4.86 -2.81 -0.90
C PHE A 183 -6.04 -1.85 -0.79
N VAL A 184 -5.76 -0.56 -0.84
CA VAL A 184 -6.79 0.49 -0.86
C VAL A 184 -7.21 0.72 -2.30
N THR A 185 -8.50 0.63 -2.60
CA THR A 185 -9.02 0.87 -3.95
C THR A 185 -10.49 1.27 -3.93
N HIS A 186 -10.94 1.89 -5.01
CA HIS A 186 -12.35 2.07 -5.35
C HIS A 186 -12.81 1.13 -6.49
N GLN A 187 -11.87 0.36 -7.08
CA GLN A 187 -12.15 -0.64 -8.14
C GLN A 187 -12.45 -1.98 -7.47
N LEU A 188 -13.74 -2.26 -7.26
CA LEU A 188 -14.21 -3.40 -6.46
C LEU A 188 -13.85 -4.75 -7.08
N GLU A 189 -13.78 -4.80 -8.41
CA GLU A 189 -13.42 -5.99 -9.18
C GLU A 189 -12.00 -6.49 -8.92
N LEU A 190 -11.10 -5.66 -8.40
CA LEU A 190 -9.72 -6.04 -8.07
C LEU A 190 -9.62 -6.80 -6.74
N LEU A 191 -10.70 -6.86 -5.96
CA LEU A 191 -10.70 -7.45 -4.62
C LEU A 191 -11.38 -8.82 -4.53
N THR A 192 -11.86 -9.37 -5.61
CA THR A 192 -12.61 -10.64 -5.62
C THR A 192 -11.82 -11.85 -5.11
N GLU A 193 -10.49 -11.81 -5.22
CA GLU A 193 -9.58 -12.87 -4.73
C GLU A 193 -8.93 -12.53 -3.37
N PHE A 194 -9.39 -11.47 -2.71
CA PHE A 194 -8.90 -11.10 -1.39
C PHE A 194 -9.57 -11.97 -0.31
N GLU A 195 -8.92 -12.10 0.84
CA GLU A 195 -9.43 -12.90 1.96
C GLU A 195 -10.43 -12.12 2.81
N ARG A 196 -10.28 -10.78 2.86
CA ARG A 196 -11.10 -9.90 3.69
C ARG A 196 -11.18 -8.51 3.08
N VAL A 197 -12.34 -7.89 3.18
CA VAL A 197 -12.55 -6.50 2.74
C VAL A 197 -13.18 -5.69 3.86
N ILE A 198 -12.59 -4.54 4.13
CA ILE A 198 -13.05 -3.58 5.13
C ILE A 198 -13.62 -2.38 4.40
N VAL A 199 -14.83 -2.00 4.77
CA VAL A 199 -15.53 -0.83 4.23
C VAL A 199 -15.49 0.31 5.22
N LEU A 200 -14.89 1.42 4.81
CA LEU A 200 -14.91 2.65 5.59
C LEU A 200 -15.92 3.65 5.02
N ASP A 201 -16.69 4.25 5.91
CA ASP A 201 -17.49 5.43 5.61
C ASP A 201 -17.41 6.45 6.76
N GLN A 202 -17.18 7.73 6.40
CA GLN A 202 -17.08 8.86 7.33
C GLN A 202 -16.21 8.57 8.57
N GLY A 203 -15.06 7.90 8.38
CA GLY A 203 -14.10 7.58 9.43
C GLY A 203 -14.51 6.41 10.33
N ARG A 204 -15.49 5.59 9.94
CA ARG A 204 -15.98 4.41 10.66
C ARG A 204 -15.91 3.17 9.78
N ILE A 205 -15.68 2.01 10.37
CA ILE A 205 -15.85 0.73 9.70
C ILE A 205 -17.35 0.41 9.69
N ILE A 206 -17.93 0.26 8.49
CA ILE A 206 -19.35 -0.07 8.29
C ILE A 206 -19.58 -1.51 7.83
N ALA A 207 -18.54 -2.16 7.33
CA ALA A 207 -18.50 -3.59 7.05
C ALA A 207 -17.06 -4.12 7.15
N ASP A 208 -16.95 -5.37 7.54
CA ASP A 208 -15.69 -6.09 7.71
C ASP A 208 -16.00 -7.58 7.55
N SER A 209 -15.76 -8.13 6.36
CA SER A 209 -16.16 -9.49 6.00
C SER A 209 -15.41 -9.99 4.76
N ASP A 210 -15.82 -11.13 4.22
CA ASP A 210 -15.39 -11.61 2.90
C ASP A 210 -15.72 -10.57 1.80
N PRO A 211 -15.05 -10.64 0.63
CA PRO A 211 -15.21 -9.65 -0.42
C PRO A 211 -16.64 -9.48 -0.92
N ASP A 212 -17.38 -10.58 -1.11
CA ASP A 212 -18.72 -10.53 -1.69
C ASP A 212 -19.71 -9.81 -0.80
N ASP A 213 -19.73 -10.15 0.50
CA ASP A 213 -20.61 -9.49 1.50
C ASP A 213 -20.20 -8.01 1.72
N ALA A 214 -18.90 -7.74 1.88
CA ALA A 214 -18.42 -6.37 2.08
C ALA A 214 -18.75 -5.46 0.89
N ILE A 215 -18.52 -5.93 -0.34
CA ILE A 215 -18.82 -5.19 -1.58
C ILE A 215 -20.34 -4.97 -1.73
N ALA A 216 -21.16 -5.98 -1.40
CA ALA A 216 -22.61 -5.84 -1.43
C ALA A 216 -23.11 -4.77 -0.44
N ARG A 217 -22.58 -4.78 0.79
CA ARG A 217 -22.89 -3.76 1.81
C ARG A 217 -22.45 -2.37 1.38
N TYR A 218 -21.24 -2.26 0.80
CA TYR A 218 -20.76 -0.99 0.28
C TYR A 218 -21.69 -0.43 -0.81
N LYS A 219 -22.04 -1.25 -1.81
CA LYS A 219 -22.97 -0.83 -2.89
C LYS A 219 -24.34 -0.37 -2.32
N LYS A 220 -24.86 -1.09 -1.32
CA LYS A 220 -26.11 -0.71 -0.67
C LYS A 220 -26.01 0.59 0.12
N ALA A 221 -24.88 0.86 0.77
CA ALA A 221 -24.66 2.09 1.53
C ALA A 221 -24.46 3.32 0.63
N MET A 222 -24.04 3.13 -0.63
CA MET A 222 -23.79 4.22 -1.59
C MET A 222 -24.96 4.46 -2.56
N ALA A 223 -26.00 3.63 -2.53
CA ALA A 223 -27.22 3.78 -3.34
C ALA A 223 -28.21 4.75 -2.68
#